data_00dde8c6eadd3630895cf9fcf741eb98
#
_entry.id   00dde8c6eadd3630895cf9fcf741eb98
#
_cell.length_a   1.000
_cell.length_b   1.000
_cell.length_c   1.000
_cell.angle_alpha   90.00
_cell.angle_beta   90.00
_cell.angle_gamma   90.00
#
_symmetry.space_group_name_H-M   'P 1'
#
loop_
_entity.id
_entity.type
_entity.pdbx_description
1 polymer ?
#
loop_
_entity_poly.entity_id
_entity_poly.type
_entity_poly.pdbx_seq_one_letter_code
_entity_poly.pdbx_strand_id
1 'polypeptide(L)' 'MKNYVVSDPAIMMGKPVISGTRITVELILEKLAAGETFDDLIEAHPKLNKHAILSALKFASEALKADVVYPLKKTA' A
#
# COMPACT_ATOMS: atom_id res chain seq x y z
N MET A 1 -16.18 -5.05 2.17
CA MET A 1 -14.82 -5.55 2.01
C MET A 1 -13.98 -5.23 3.21
N LYS A 2 -13.21 -6.20 3.65
CA LYS A 2 -12.40 -6.01 4.83
C LYS A 2 -11.28 -5.01 4.56
N ASN A 3 -11.08 -4.08 5.49
CA ASN A 3 -10.00 -3.12 5.35
C ASN A 3 -8.77 -3.66 6.06
N TYR A 4 -7.72 -3.90 5.32
CA TYR A 4 -6.49 -4.43 5.87
C TYR A 4 -5.49 -3.34 6.27
N VAL A 5 -5.76 -2.09 5.97
CA VAL A 5 -4.81 -1.01 6.23
C VAL A 5 -5.19 -0.27 7.50
N VAL A 6 -4.24 -0.11 8.39
CA VAL A 6 -4.45 0.64 9.64
C VAL A 6 -3.28 1.57 9.88
N SER A 7 -3.49 2.60 10.71
CA SER A 7 -2.44 3.50 11.14
C SER A 7 -2.47 3.56 12.65
N ASP A 8 -1.32 3.39 13.27
CA ASP A 8 -1.19 3.43 14.72
C ASP A 8 0.11 4.17 15.05
N PRO A 9 0.04 5.26 15.81
CA PRO A 9 1.26 6.02 16.12
C PRO A 9 2.36 5.19 16.76
N ALA A 10 2.01 4.09 17.40
CA ALA A 10 2.98 3.22 18.03
C ALA A 10 3.64 2.26 17.05
N ILE A 11 3.14 2.19 15.82
CA ILE A 11 3.67 1.27 14.82
C ILE A 11 4.16 2.06 13.63
N MET A 12 5.45 1.92 13.32
CA MET A 12 6.07 2.58 12.18
C MET A 12 5.75 4.08 12.13
N MET A 13 5.69 4.71 13.31
CA MET A 13 5.47 6.15 13.45
C MET A 13 4.17 6.62 12.80
N GLY A 14 3.17 5.78 12.82
CA GLY A 14 1.86 6.14 12.27
C GLY A 14 1.70 5.95 10.79
N LYS A 15 2.71 5.40 10.11
CA LYS A 15 2.56 5.13 8.69
C LYS A 15 1.50 4.06 8.47
N PRO A 16 0.74 4.13 7.37
CA PRO A 16 -0.23 3.07 7.07
C PRO A 16 0.45 1.73 6.90
N VAL A 17 -0.02 0.73 7.60
CA VAL A 17 0.53 -0.62 7.53
C VAL A 17 -0.60 -1.63 7.35
N ILE A 18 -0.23 -2.82 6.94
CA ILE A 18 -1.18 -3.92 6.89
C ILE A 18 -1.43 -4.37 8.33
N SER A 19 -2.69 -4.49 8.69
CA SER A 19 -3.10 -4.85 10.04
C SER A 19 -2.39 -6.10 10.54
N GLY A 20 -1.88 -6.03 11.75
CA GLY A 20 -1.17 -7.15 12.35
C GLY A 20 0.27 -7.30 11.89
N THR A 21 0.78 -6.34 11.14
CA THR A 21 2.16 -6.41 10.65
C THR A 21 2.81 -5.04 10.77
N ARG A 22 4.11 -5.00 10.43
CA ARG A 22 4.82 -3.72 10.27
C ARG A 22 5.10 -3.45 8.80
N ILE A 23 4.38 -4.14 7.91
CA ILE A 23 4.55 -3.98 6.47
C ILE A 23 3.77 -2.74 6.05
N THR A 24 4.48 -1.72 5.59
CA THR A 24 3.83 -0.46 5.22
C THR A 24 3.23 -0.56 3.83
N VAL A 25 2.20 0.26 3.60
CA VAL A 25 1.65 0.43 2.26
C VAL A 25 2.74 0.91 1.32
N GLU A 26 3.58 1.82 1.80
CA GLU A 26 4.68 2.38 1.03
C GLU A 26 5.62 1.29 0.53
N LEU A 27 5.97 0.33 1.39
CA LEU A 27 6.84 -0.77 1.00
C LEU A 27 6.21 -1.60 -0.11
N ILE A 28 4.93 -1.90 0.03
CA ILE A 28 4.22 -2.69 -0.98
C ILE A 28 4.27 -1.97 -2.33
N LEU A 29 3.99 -0.67 -2.31
CA LEU A 29 4.01 0.10 -3.55
C LEU A 29 5.39 0.12 -4.19
N GLU A 30 6.42 0.28 -3.36
CA GLU A 30 7.79 0.31 -3.87
C GLU A 30 8.19 -1.00 -4.52
N LYS A 31 7.79 -2.12 -3.92
CA LYS A 31 8.13 -3.42 -4.46
C LYS A 31 7.42 -3.68 -5.79
N LEU A 32 6.14 -3.34 -5.84
CA LEU A 32 5.40 -3.49 -7.09
C LEU A 32 5.97 -2.58 -8.18
N ALA A 33 6.35 -1.36 -7.81
CA ALA A 33 6.95 -0.43 -8.76
C ALA A 33 8.29 -0.94 -9.27
N ALA A 34 8.97 -1.75 -8.49
CA ALA A 34 10.24 -2.34 -8.89
C ALA A 34 10.05 -3.59 -9.76
N GLY A 35 8.82 -3.97 -10.03
CA GLY A 35 8.54 -5.11 -10.91
C GLY A 35 8.24 -6.40 -10.18
N GLU A 36 8.18 -6.40 -8.86
CA GLU A 36 7.83 -7.62 -8.12
C GLU A 36 6.36 -7.93 -8.30
N THR A 37 6.04 -9.21 -8.27
CA THR A 37 4.66 -9.65 -8.42
C THR A 37 4.00 -9.81 -7.05
N PHE A 38 2.68 -9.98 -7.04
CA PHE A 38 1.97 -10.30 -5.81
C PHE A 38 2.55 -11.57 -5.17
N ASP A 39 2.85 -12.58 -6.00
CA ASP A 39 3.40 -13.82 -5.48
C ASP A 39 4.75 -13.61 -4.83
N ASP A 40 5.58 -12.75 -5.44
CA ASP A 40 6.89 -12.42 -4.85
C ASP A 40 6.71 -11.80 -3.47
N LEU A 41 5.76 -10.88 -3.34
CA LEU A 41 5.50 -10.22 -2.07
C LEU A 41 4.99 -11.19 -1.02
N ILE A 42 4.10 -12.08 -1.40
CA ILE A 42 3.53 -13.05 -0.47
C ILE A 42 4.61 -14.04 -0.02
N GLU A 43 5.49 -14.41 -0.94
CA GLU A 43 6.58 -15.32 -0.58
C GLU A 43 7.53 -14.66 0.41
N ALA A 44 7.86 -13.39 0.20
CA ALA A 44 8.78 -12.69 1.08
C ALA A 44 8.12 -12.34 2.43
N HIS A 45 6.81 -12.15 2.43
CA HIS A 45 6.06 -11.75 3.61
C HIS A 45 4.83 -12.63 3.77
N PRO A 46 4.98 -13.80 4.40
CA PRO A 46 3.86 -14.75 4.47
C PRO A 46 2.59 -14.24 5.14
N LYS A 47 2.70 -13.14 5.90
CA LYS A 47 1.50 -12.54 6.49
C LYS A 47 0.67 -11.76 5.48
N LEU A 48 1.20 -11.51 4.31
CA LEU A 48 0.44 -10.86 3.26
C LEU A 48 -0.39 -11.89 2.52
N ASN A 49 -1.49 -11.41 1.94
CA ASN A 49 -2.26 -12.19 0.99
C ASN A 49 -2.70 -11.23 -0.11
N LYS A 50 -3.32 -11.76 -1.12
CA LYS A 50 -3.74 -10.95 -2.25
C LYS A 50 -4.66 -9.81 -1.84
N HIS A 51 -5.59 -10.09 -0.93
CA HIS A 51 -6.54 -9.07 -0.49
C HIS A 51 -5.86 -7.92 0.24
N ALA A 52 -4.84 -8.23 1.04
CA ALA A 52 -4.09 -7.20 1.75
C ALA A 52 -3.37 -6.29 0.75
N ILE A 53 -2.76 -6.88 -0.27
CA ILE A 53 -2.07 -6.09 -1.29
C ILE A 53 -3.05 -5.20 -2.05
N LEU A 54 -4.21 -5.75 -2.41
CA LEU A 54 -5.23 -4.96 -3.09
C LEU A 54 -5.74 -3.83 -2.21
N SER A 55 -5.88 -4.08 -0.90
CA SER A 55 -6.29 -3.04 0.05
C SER A 55 -5.26 -1.93 0.12
N ALA A 56 -3.98 -2.27 0.07
CA ALA A 56 -2.92 -1.27 0.08
C ALA A 56 -3.00 -0.39 -1.17
N LEU A 57 -3.22 -1.01 -2.33
CA LEU A 57 -3.36 -0.26 -3.57
C LEU A 57 -4.57 0.65 -3.54
N LYS A 58 -5.68 0.16 -3.03
CA LYS A 58 -6.89 0.96 -2.92
C LYS A 58 -6.68 2.13 -1.98
N PHE A 59 -6.04 1.88 -0.83
CA PHE A 59 -5.74 2.93 0.13
C PHE A 59 -4.92 4.04 -0.52
N ALA A 60 -3.88 3.65 -1.26
CA ALA A 60 -3.00 4.63 -1.92
C ALA A 60 -3.77 5.43 -2.96
N SER A 61 -4.61 4.76 -3.73
CA SER A 61 -5.41 5.43 -4.74
C SER A 61 -6.33 6.49 -4.12
N GLU A 62 -6.97 6.14 -3.02
CA GLU A 62 -7.88 7.07 -2.36
C GLU A 62 -7.15 8.21 -1.69
N ALA A 63 -5.98 7.93 -1.13
CA ALA A 63 -5.18 8.98 -0.52
C ALA A 63 -4.74 10.02 -1.55
N LEU A 64 -4.40 9.56 -2.74
CA LEU A 64 -4.00 10.47 -3.80
C LEU A 64 -5.16 11.30 -4.31
N LYS A 65 -6.36 10.75 -4.33
CA LYS A 65 -7.53 11.52 -4.75
C LYS A 65 -7.89 12.62 -3.79
N ALA A 66 -7.60 12.43 -2.53
CA ALA A 66 -8.11 13.31 -1.50
C ALA A 66 -7.52 14.71 -1.51
N ASP A 67 -6.22 14.82 -1.76
CA ASP A 67 -5.55 16.08 -1.57
C ASP A 67 -4.73 16.58 -2.72
N VAL A 68 -4.59 15.84 -3.77
CA VAL A 68 -3.62 16.18 -4.77
C VAL A 68 -4.27 16.72 -6.00
N VAL A 69 -3.88 17.93 -6.36
CA VAL A 69 -4.29 18.51 -7.61
C VAL A 69 -3.09 18.44 -8.49
N TYR A 70 -3.17 17.67 -9.54
CA TYR A 70 -2.07 17.58 -10.47
C TYR A 70 -2.27 18.56 -11.57
N PRO A 71 -1.35 19.47 -11.78
CA PRO A 71 -1.42 20.33 -12.93
C PRO A 71 -1.01 19.47 -14.09
N LEU A 72 -1.98 18.77 -14.64
CA LEU A 72 -1.70 17.87 -15.70
C LEU A 72 -1.25 18.54 -16.93
N LYS A 73 -0.02 18.31 -17.29
CA LYS A 73 0.42 18.71 -18.54
C LYS A 73 0.18 17.54 -19.39
N LYS A 74 -0.57 17.80 -20.41
CA LYS A 74 -0.81 16.76 -21.31
C LYS A 74 0.41 16.46 -22.03
N THR A 75 0.93 15.32 -21.87
CA THR A 75 2.07 14.95 -22.65
C THR A 75 1.63 13.87 -23.52
N ALA A 76 0.77 13.83 -24.04
CA ALA A 76 0.28 12.83 -24.95
C ALA A 76 0.54 11.67 -25.15
#